data_1a7352ca68455bbb3814793816ad65d6
#
_entry.id   1a7352ca68455bbb3814793816ad65d6
#
_cell.length_a   1.000
_cell.length_b   1.000
_cell.length_c   1.000
_cell.angle_alpha   90.00
_cell.angle_beta   90.00
_cell.angle_gamma   90.00
#
_symmetry.space_group_name_H-M   'P 1'
#
loop_
_entity.id
_entity.type
_entity.pdbx_description
1 polymer ?
#
loop_
_entity_poly.entity_id
_entity_poly.type
_entity_poly.pdbx_seq_one_letter_code
_entity_poly.pdbx_strand_id
1 'polypeptide(L)'
;MTLAGRTKLTLIAALVAVATWGPVARAQQTIYPKQADLPNPYRLVEGWPTLPMSMNGGHWGELIRADIDPKGNIWVFHRCFNTEPAGAATCVGRTDPPILEFDPSGKLLTSFGGGMFAFPHGFTVDRQGNIWASDANASETVLGMSAKDANGVVRGHQVFKLSPTGKVLMTLGKEGVKGDGPDTFDQPSGIAIAPNGDIFVTDGHGKNDRVVKFSKDGKFINTWGHHGSGPGEFDQPHDISIGGSHNYVYVADRSNSRVQVFDQDGKFIVAWKQFGRPSAVYIAKDDTLYVSDSQSNSMVNPGYLRGITVGSAKDGSLAAFIPDPDLAQADVNRISGASGIVADDKGTIYAADVGPHRLRKYVKIK
;
A
#
# COMPACT_ATOMS: atom_id res chain seq x y z
N MET A 1 -41.15 -25.98 -84.69
CA MET A 1 -40.18 -24.87 -84.63
C MET A 1 -39.61 -24.82 -83.23
N THR A 2 -38.40 -25.33 -83.09
CA THR A 2 -37.68 -25.55 -81.86
C THR A 2 -36.68 -24.42 -81.60
N LEU A 3 -36.74 -23.77 -80.46
CA LEU A 3 -35.67 -22.89 -79.98
C LEU A 3 -35.07 -23.51 -78.73
N ALA A 4 -33.77 -23.84 -78.83
CA ALA A 4 -32.97 -24.33 -77.80
C ALA A 4 -32.40 -23.18 -76.99
N GLY A 5 -32.68 -23.11 -75.66
CA GLY A 5 -32.04 -22.19 -74.75
C GLY A 5 -30.80 -22.83 -74.17
N ARG A 6 -29.62 -22.21 -74.32
CA ARG A 6 -28.35 -22.58 -73.71
C ARG A 6 -28.25 -21.92 -72.30
N THR A 7 -28.24 -22.70 -71.27
CA THR A 7 -27.95 -22.25 -69.91
C THR A 7 -26.45 -22.23 -69.72
N LYS A 8 -25.87 -21.07 -69.39
CA LYS A 8 -24.47 -20.91 -69.00
C LYS A 8 -24.33 -21.22 -67.50
N LEU A 9 -23.59 -22.25 -67.19
CA LEU A 9 -23.17 -22.57 -65.82
C LEU A 9 -21.96 -21.67 -65.48
N THR A 10 -22.12 -20.79 -64.48
CA THR A 10 -21.03 -19.99 -63.94
C THR A 10 -20.48 -20.76 -62.73
N LEU A 11 -19.26 -21.26 -62.83
CA LEU A 11 -18.55 -21.81 -61.66
C LEU A 11 -18.07 -20.66 -60.77
N ILE A 12 -18.57 -20.61 -59.55
CA ILE A 12 -18.03 -19.77 -58.48
C ILE A 12 -16.98 -20.61 -57.74
N ALA A 13 -15.70 -20.25 -57.93
CA ALA A 13 -14.60 -20.83 -57.12
C ALA A 13 -14.59 -20.17 -55.75
N ALA A 14 -14.95 -20.92 -54.70
CA ALA A 14 -14.82 -20.50 -53.33
C ALA A 14 -13.33 -20.65 -52.88
N LEU A 15 -12.66 -19.55 -52.68
CA LEU A 15 -11.34 -19.52 -52.01
C LEU A 15 -11.54 -19.81 -50.52
N VAL A 16 -11.13 -20.99 -50.07
CA VAL A 16 -11.00 -21.31 -48.64
C VAL A 16 -9.67 -20.75 -48.17
N ALA A 17 -9.72 -19.64 -47.45
CA ALA A 17 -8.56 -19.11 -46.73
C ALA A 17 -8.24 -20.03 -45.51
N VAL A 18 -7.21 -20.84 -45.63
CA VAL A 18 -6.66 -21.59 -44.48
C VAL A 18 -5.89 -20.61 -43.60
N ALA A 19 -6.48 -20.18 -42.50
CA ALA A 19 -5.80 -19.44 -41.47
C ALA A 19 -4.82 -20.38 -40.78
N THR A 20 -3.53 -20.23 -41.07
CA THR A 20 -2.46 -20.91 -40.33
C THR A 20 -2.33 -20.23 -38.97
N TRP A 21 -2.85 -20.86 -37.95
CA TRP A 21 -2.56 -20.48 -36.55
C TRP A 21 -1.09 -20.77 -36.27
N GLY A 22 -0.26 -19.73 -36.24
CA GLY A 22 1.11 -19.84 -35.74
C GLY A 22 1.07 -20.30 -34.28
N PRO A 23 2.14 -20.98 -33.81
CA PRO A 23 2.20 -21.41 -32.42
C PRO A 23 2.13 -20.18 -31.51
N VAL A 24 1.05 -20.09 -30.70
CA VAL A 24 0.96 -19.14 -29.60
C VAL A 24 2.10 -19.53 -28.65
N ALA A 25 3.14 -18.74 -28.60
CA ALA A 25 4.21 -18.92 -27.61
C ALA A 25 3.54 -18.87 -26.23
N ARG A 26 3.39 -20.03 -25.58
CA ARG A 26 3.01 -20.08 -24.18
C ARG A 26 4.11 -19.35 -23.43
N ALA A 27 3.76 -18.19 -22.86
CA ALA A 27 4.64 -17.52 -21.90
C ALA A 27 5.03 -18.57 -20.85
N GLN A 28 6.33 -18.82 -20.73
CA GLN A 28 6.86 -19.77 -19.76
C GLN A 28 6.49 -19.23 -18.39
N GLN A 29 5.61 -19.92 -17.67
CA GLN A 29 5.17 -19.51 -16.34
C GLN A 29 6.40 -19.58 -15.41
N THR A 30 6.89 -18.43 -14.99
CA THR A 30 8.01 -18.37 -14.04
C THR A 30 7.57 -19.03 -12.75
N ILE A 31 8.26 -20.10 -12.34
CA ILE A 31 8.01 -20.78 -11.06
C ILE A 31 8.84 -20.05 -10.02
N TYR A 32 8.17 -19.33 -9.10
CA TYR A 32 8.83 -18.70 -7.97
C TYR A 32 8.97 -19.68 -6.81
N PRO A 33 10.08 -19.62 -6.04
CA PRO A 33 10.21 -20.42 -4.82
C PRO A 33 9.09 -20.03 -3.83
N LYS A 34 8.65 -20.99 -3.02
CA LYS A 34 7.73 -20.70 -1.92
C LYS A 34 8.42 -19.79 -0.90
N GLN A 35 7.67 -18.90 -0.26
CA GLN A 35 8.22 -18.00 0.76
C GLN A 35 8.98 -18.77 1.85
N ALA A 36 8.45 -19.92 2.31
CA ALA A 36 9.08 -20.75 3.34
C ALA A 36 10.46 -21.33 2.93
N ASP A 37 10.75 -21.41 1.63
CA ASP A 37 12.01 -21.97 1.10
C ASP A 37 13.07 -20.86 0.89
N LEU A 38 12.69 -19.59 1.08
CA LEU A 38 13.62 -18.45 0.92
C LEU A 38 14.47 -18.26 2.18
N PRO A 39 15.74 -17.80 2.00
CA PRO A 39 16.58 -17.46 3.15
C PRO A 39 16.00 -16.27 3.92
N ASN A 40 16.26 -16.26 5.25
CA ASN A 40 16.06 -15.10 6.09
C ASN A 40 17.39 -14.50 6.55
N PRO A 41 17.98 -13.54 5.81
CA PRO A 41 19.24 -12.90 6.19
C PRO A 41 19.04 -11.72 7.17
N TYR A 42 17.93 -11.67 7.91
CA TYR A 42 17.62 -10.60 8.84
C TYR A 42 17.42 -11.12 10.25
N ARG A 43 17.72 -10.27 11.21
CA ARG A 43 17.37 -10.48 12.62
C ARG A 43 16.57 -9.30 13.18
N LEU A 44 15.63 -9.58 14.04
CA LEU A 44 14.86 -8.59 14.78
C LEU A 44 15.77 -7.93 15.84
N VAL A 45 15.64 -6.61 15.98
CA VAL A 45 16.23 -5.83 17.07
C VAL A 45 15.15 -5.60 18.11
N GLU A 46 15.30 -6.25 19.26
CA GLU A 46 14.32 -6.15 20.34
C GLU A 46 14.37 -4.78 21.03
N GLY A 47 13.20 -4.32 21.50
CA GLY A 47 13.09 -3.12 22.34
C GLY A 47 13.38 -1.80 21.63
N TRP A 48 13.31 -1.76 20.30
CA TRP A 48 13.52 -0.54 19.52
C TRP A 48 12.27 -0.15 18.70
N PRO A 49 11.84 1.13 18.73
CA PRO A 49 12.19 2.17 19.72
C PRO A 49 11.37 1.97 21.00
N THR A 50 11.83 2.57 22.10
CA THR A 50 11.06 2.62 23.34
C THR A 50 10.30 3.94 23.41
N LEU A 51 8.98 3.88 23.60
CA LEU A 51 8.20 5.08 23.88
C LEU A 51 8.52 5.60 25.29
N PRO A 52 8.58 6.94 25.49
CA PRO A 52 8.65 7.52 26.82
C PRO A 52 7.46 7.09 27.68
N MET A 53 7.68 6.85 28.98
CA MET A 53 6.61 6.52 29.93
C MET A 53 5.53 7.61 30.02
N SER A 54 5.87 8.86 29.70
CA SER A 54 4.92 9.98 29.59
C SER A 54 3.97 9.88 28.40
N MET A 55 4.25 9.01 27.43
CA MET A 55 3.38 8.72 26.30
C MET A 55 2.72 7.37 26.51
N ASN A 56 1.45 7.36 26.84
CA ASN A 56 0.63 6.15 27.02
C ASN A 56 1.29 5.06 27.89
N GLY A 57 2.06 5.46 28.93
CA GLY A 57 2.77 4.50 29.79
C GLY A 57 3.84 3.68 29.06
N GLY A 58 4.40 4.18 27.95
CA GLY A 58 5.40 3.49 27.14
C GLY A 58 4.82 2.44 26.19
N HIS A 59 3.49 2.36 26.03
CA HIS A 59 2.82 1.37 25.18
C HIS A 59 2.35 1.97 23.86
N TRP A 60 2.64 1.26 22.78
CA TRP A 60 2.12 1.59 21.44
C TRP A 60 0.63 1.25 21.33
N GLY A 61 -0.09 2.01 20.45
CA GLY A 61 -1.35 1.57 19.85
C GLY A 61 -1.09 0.91 18.50
N GLU A 62 -2.12 0.79 17.65
CA GLU A 62 -1.97 0.30 16.29
C GLU A 62 -1.02 1.19 15.48
N LEU A 63 0.06 0.62 14.93
CA LEU A 63 0.95 1.32 14.02
C LEU A 63 0.59 0.96 12.58
N ILE A 64 0.36 1.99 11.76
CA ILE A 64 -0.08 1.77 10.38
C ILE A 64 1.05 1.96 9.37
N ARG A 65 1.94 2.94 9.58
CA ARG A 65 3.03 3.24 8.64
C ARG A 65 4.27 3.74 9.37
N ALA A 66 5.40 3.54 8.73
CA ALA A 66 6.65 4.21 9.02
C ALA A 66 7.31 4.67 7.72
N ASP A 67 8.08 5.76 7.78
CA ASP A 67 8.92 6.22 6.68
C ASP A 67 10.20 6.87 7.21
N ILE A 68 11.17 7.12 6.32
CA ILE A 68 12.49 7.65 6.67
C ILE A 68 12.69 8.99 5.95
N ASP A 69 13.02 10.02 6.72
CA ASP A 69 13.30 11.33 6.16
C ASP A 69 14.72 11.42 5.53
N PRO A 70 15.03 12.48 4.77
CA PRO A 70 16.35 12.67 4.17
C PRO A 70 17.51 12.77 5.16
N LYS A 71 17.25 12.96 6.45
CA LYS A 71 18.25 12.97 7.53
C LYS A 71 18.48 11.59 8.13
N GLY A 72 17.65 10.60 7.76
CA GLY A 72 17.67 9.24 8.27
C GLY A 72 16.87 9.05 9.56
N ASN A 73 16.04 10.02 9.97
CA ASN A 73 15.12 9.87 11.08
C ASN A 73 13.92 9.02 10.66
N ILE A 74 13.37 8.31 11.61
CA ILE A 74 12.25 7.40 11.39
C ILE A 74 10.96 8.07 11.85
N TRP A 75 10.07 8.31 10.91
CA TRP A 75 8.74 8.82 11.13
C TRP A 75 7.74 7.68 11.25
N VAL A 76 6.81 7.80 12.19
CA VAL A 76 5.81 6.77 12.51
C VAL A 76 4.43 7.40 12.53
N PHE A 77 3.47 6.70 11.93
CA PHE A 77 2.06 7.06 11.96
C PHE A 77 1.26 5.95 12.64
N HIS A 78 0.58 6.30 13.74
CA HIS A 78 -0.19 5.35 14.54
C HIS A 78 -1.61 5.86 14.83
N ARG A 79 -2.47 4.98 15.36
CA ARG A 79 -3.86 5.27 15.65
C ARG A 79 -4.06 5.68 17.10
N CYS A 80 -3.46 6.81 17.51
CA CYS A 80 -3.70 7.50 18.79
C CYS A 80 -3.67 6.61 20.03
N PHE A 81 -2.71 5.69 20.16
CA PHE A 81 -2.52 4.76 21.29
C PHE A 81 -3.78 3.98 21.68
N ASN A 82 -4.67 3.74 20.77
CA ASN A 82 -5.83 2.91 21.05
C ASN A 82 -5.41 1.45 21.22
N THR A 83 -5.90 0.81 22.29
CA THR A 83 -5.63 -0.59 22.66
C THR A 83 -6.85 -1.48 22.48
N GLU A 84 -7.97 -0.93 21.96
CA GLU A 84 -9.15 -1.71 21.62
C GLU A 84 -8.84 -2.75 20.53
N PRO A 85 -9.68 -3.76 20.34
CA PRO A 85 -9.49 -4.75 19.29
C PRO A 85 -9.25 -4.09 17.94
N ALA A 86 -8.28 -4.61 17.17
CA ALA A 86 -7.85 -4.05 15.91
C ALA A 86 -9.01 -3.78 14.95
N GLY A 87 -8.94 -2.65 14.30
CA GLY A 87 -10.00 -2.13 13.43
C GLY A 87 -11.04 -1.28 14.16
N ALA A 88 -11.08 -1.29 15.53
CA ALA A 88 -11.85 -0.36 16.33
C ALA A 88 -11.10 0.94 16.64
N ALA A 89 -9.83 0.98 16.30
CA ALA A 89 -8.93 2.05 16.68
C ALA A 89 -9.14 3.29 15.83
N THR A 90 -9.79 4.29 16.39
CA THR A 90 -9.93 5.60 15.79
C THR A 90 -9.27 6.67 16.65
N CYS A 91 -8.86 7.78 16.01
CA CYS A 91 -8.37 8.97 16.69
C CYS A 91 -9.48 9.99 16.99
N VAL A 92 -10.73 9.66 16.72
CA VAL A 92 -11.87 10.59 16.92
C VAL A 92 -11.95 11.02 18.37
N GLY A 93 -11.94 12.34 18.59
CA GLY A 93 -12.00 12.93 19.93
C GLY A 93 -10.73 12.79 20.78
N ARG A 94 -9.65 12.24 20.23
CA ARG A 94 -8.36 12.08 20.93
C ARG A 94 -7.40 13.21 20.58
N THR A 95 -6.60 13.60 21.55
CA THR A 95 -5.56 14.64 21.40
C THR A 95 -4.15 14.06 21.39
N ASP A 96 -4.01 12.74 21.50
CA ASP A 96 -2.72 12.07 21.41
C ASP A 96 -2.09 12.32 20.04
N PRO A 97 -0.78 12.61 19.97
CA PRO A 97 -0.12 12.87 18.69
C PRO A 97 0.05 11.57 17.89
N PRO A 98 -0.57 11.41 16.72
CA PRO A 98 -0.45 10.19 15.92
C PRO A 98 0.82 10.15 15.05
N ILE A 99 1.55 11.24 14.91
CA ILE A 99 2.78 11.34 14.14
C ILE A 99 3.95 11.55 15.09
N LEU A 100 4.94 10.65 15.04
CA LEU A 100 6.13 10.68 15.88
C LEU A 100 7.40 10.58 15.03
N GLU A 101 8.45 11.28 15.42
CA GLU A 101 9.79 11.21 14.83
C GLU A 101 10.80 10.65 15.81
N PHE A 102 11.59 9.68 15.38
CA PHE A 102 12.68 9.09 16.13
C PHE A 102 13.99 9.24 15.37
N ASP A 103 15.08 9.45 16.10
CA ASP A 103 16.41 9.27 15.51
C ASP A 103 16.72 7.77 15.31
N PRO A 104 17.79 7.41 14.56
CA PRO A 104 18.16 6.00 14.34
C PRO A 104 18.50 5.21 15.61
N SER A 105 18.80 5.91 16.74
CA SER A 105 19.03 5.27 18.05
C SER A 105 17.72 4.87 18.74
N GLY A 106 16.57 5.41 18.29
CA GLY A 106 15.24 5.21 18.88
C GLY A 106 14.84 6.28 19.88
N LYS A 107 15.56 7.42 19.94
CA LYS A 107 15.19 8.57 20.76
C LYS A 107 14.08 9.36 20.06
N LEU A 108 12.97 9.60 20.75
CA LEU A 108 11.90 10.48 20.30
C LEU A 108 12.41 11.91 20.13
N LEU A 109 12.20 12.51 18.97
CA LEU A 109 12.59 13.87 18.62
C LEU A 109 11.42 14.84 18.68
N THR A 110 10.29 14.48 18.07
CA THR A 110 9.08 15.29 18.05
C THR A 110 7.82 14.44 17.87
N SER A 111 6.66 15.03 18.16
CA SER A 111 5.36 14.42 17.92
C SER A 111 4.30 15.51 17.73
N PHE A 112 3.31 15.26 16.84
CA PHE A 112 2.22 16.20 16.58
C PHE A 112 1.01 15.52 15.92
N GLY A 113 -0.01 16.33 15.56
CA GLY A 113 -1.18 15.90 14.81
C GLY A 113 -2.36 15.45 15.66
N GLY A 114 -2.28 15.65 17.00
CA GLY A 114 -3.41 15.35 17.88
C GLY A 114 -4.68 16.09 17.49
N GLY A 115 -5.81 15.39 17.41
CA GLY A 115 -7.11 15.93 17.01
C GLY A 115 -7.30 16.15 15.50
N MET A 116 -6.29 15.86 14.66
CA MET A 116 -6.38 16.08 13.20
C MET A 116 -7.08 14.93 12.46
N PHE A 117 -6.95 13.70 12.95
CA PHE A 117 -7.31 12.50 12.23
C PHE A 117 -8.46 11.75 12.90
N ALA A 118 -9.29 11.10 12.09
CA ALA A 118 -10.24 10.11 12.54
C ALA A 118 -9.64 8.69 12.47
N PHE A 119 -9.05 8.34 11.31
CA PHE A 119 -8.49 7.02 11.06
C PHE A 119 -7.18 7.13 10.25
N PRO A 120 -6.04 7.30 10.94
CA PRO A 120 -4.71 7.31 10.32
C PRO A 120 -4.47 6.11 9.41
N HIS A 121 -4.00 6.35 8.15
CA HIS A 121 -3.76 5.25 7.22
C HIS A 121 -2.50 5.41 6.34
N GLY A 122 -2.58 6.08 5.19
CA GLY A 122 -1.43 6.30 4.31
C GLY A 122 -0.44 7.32 4.87
N PHE A 123 0.85 7.08 4.63
CA PHE A 123 1.90 7.95 5.17
C PHE A 123 3.18 7.84 4.35
N THR A 124 3.80 8.98 4.05
CA THR A 124 5.14 9.03 3.47
C THR A 124 5.82 10.37 3.77
N VAL A 125 7.15 10.41 3.67
CA VAL A 125 7.97 11.61 3.83
C VAL A 125 8.57 11.98 2.48
N ASP A 126 8.33 13.21 2.02
CA ASP A 126 8.89 13.67 0.75
C ASP A 126 10.37 14.05 0.86
N ARG A 127 11.02 14.28 -0.29
CA ARG A 127 12.45 14.62 -0.37
C ARG A 127 12.81 15.95 0.30
N GLN A 128 11.83 16.79 0.61
CA GLN A 128 11.99 18.03 1.36
C GLN A 128 11.78 17.82 2.87
N GLY A 129 11.45 16.61 3.29
CA GLY A 129 11.14 16.25 4.69
C GLY A 129 9.72 16.62 5.11
N ASN A 130 8.83 16.98 4.18
CA ASN A 130 7.42 17.17 4.53
C ASN A 130 6.72 15.82 4.69
N ILE A 131 5.77 15.79 5.60
CA ILE A 131 4.99 14.62 5.94
C ILE A 131 3.71 14.61 5.12
N TRP A 132 3.42 13.48 4.49
CA TRP A 132 2.15 13.23 3.81
C TRP A 132 1.40 12.17 4.58
N ALA A 133 0.14 12.45 4.95
CA ALA A 133 -0.67 11.56 5.78
C ALA A 133 -2.11 11.53 5.29
N SER A 134 -2.71 10.35 5.15
CA SER A 134 -4.12 10.20 4.83
C SER A 134 -4.94 9.93 6.08
N ASP A 135 -6.16 10.46 6.07
CA ASP A 135 -7.21 10.17 7.01
C ASP A 135 -8.32 9.38 6.29
N ALA A 136 -8.29 8.06 6.48
CA ALA A 136 -9.29 7.15 5.92
C ALA A 136 -10.41 6.95 6.94
N ASN A 137 -11.51 7.63 6.77
CA ASN A 137 -12.66 7.49 7.67
C ASN A 137 -13.13 6.03 7.80
N ALA A 138 -13.14 5.52 9.02
CA ALA A 138 -13.56 4.14 9.31
C ALA A 138 -15.06 4.00 9.64
N SER A 139 -15.85 5.08 9.63
CA SER A 139 -17.17 5.12 10.24
C SER A 139 -18.23 4.22 9.59
N GLU A 140 -18.03 3.78 8.37
CA GLU A 140 -19.05 3.04 7.62
C GLU A 140 -18.78 1.56 7.41
N THR A 141 -17.56 1.06 7.65
CA THR A 141 -17.19 -0.24 7.07
C THR A 141 -16.78 -1.33 8.04
N VAL A 142 -16.25 -1.05 9.22
CA VAL A 142 -15.65 -2.13 10.00
C VAL A 142 -16.32 -2.38 11.34
N LEU A 143 -16.81 -1.37 12.07
CA LEU A 143 -17.30 -1.57 13.45
C LEU A 143 -18.46 -0.68 13.86
N GLY A 144 -19.12 -0.01 12.91
CA GLY A 144 -20.25 0.87 13.25
C GLY A 144 -19.86 2.10 14.06
N MET A 145 -18.57 2.41 14.19
CA MET A 145 -18.11 3.59 14.90
C MET A 145 -18.22 4.83 14.00
N SER A 146 -18.82 5.85 14.53
CA SER A 146 -18.94 7.14 13.85
C SER A 146 -17.59 7.85 13.83
N ALA A 147 -17.18 8.35 12.67
CA ALA A 147 -16.08 9.32 12.57
C ALA A 147 -16.49 10.75 13.01
N LYS A 148 -17.64 10.89 13.67
CA LYS A 148 -18.06 12.16 14.27
C LYS A 148 -17.32 12.41 15.56
N ASP A 149 -16.70 13.57 15.69
CA ASP A 149 -16.16 14.03 16.96
C ASP A 149 -17.28 14.43 17.94
N ALA A 150 -16.90 14.88 19.16
CA ALA A 150 -17.83 15.30 20.19
C ALA A 150 -18.75 16.48 19.77
N ASN A 151 -18.37 17.22 18.73
CA ASN A 151 -19.13 18.32 18.15
C ASN A 151 -19.99 17.89 16.96
N GLY A 152 -20.00 16.59 16.63
CA GLY A 152 -20.73 16.04 15.49
C GLY A 152 -20.07 16.26 14.13
N VAL A 153 -18.82 16.74 14.10
CA VAL A 153 -18.05 16.93 12.87
C VAL A 153 -17.57 15.58 12.35
N VAL A 154 -17.87 15.26 11.11
CA VAL A 154 -17.36 14.08 10.40
C VAL A 154 -16.00 14.42 9.85
N ARG A 155 -14.98 13.59 10.15
CA ARG A 155 -13.60 13.75 9.66
C ARG A 155 -13.28 12.65 8.66
N GLY A 156 -12.10 12.75 8.05
CA GLY A 156 -11.61 11.74 7.14
C GLY A 156 -11.82 12.09 5.66
N HIS A 157 -11.51 11.11 4.81
CA HIS A 157 -11.50 11.21 3.35
C HIS A 157 -10.56 12.30 2.81
N GLN A 158 -9.44 12.55 3.51
CA GLN A 158 -8.47 13.59 3.17
C GLN A 158 -7.03 13.08 3.14
N VAL A 159 -6.19 13.81 2.41
CA VAL A 159 -4.73 13.67 2.43
C VAL A 159 -4.14 15.03 2.79
N PHE A 160 -3.26 15.03 3.77
CA PHE A 160 -2.57 16.24 4.25
C PHE A 160 -1.09 16.22 3.85
N LYS A 161 -0.57 17.35 3.41
CA LYS A 161 0.85 17.67 3.43
C LYS A 161 1.14 18.53 4.64
N LEU A 162 2.06 18.08 5.48
CA LEU A 162 2.44 18.77 6.73
C LEU A 162 3.92 19.14 6.68
N SER A 163 4.28 20.27 7.29
CA SER A 163 5.69 20.53 7.56
C SER A 163 6.24 19.55 8.62
N PRO A 164 7.57 19.42 8.78
CA PRO A 164 8.17 18.62 9.86
C PRO A 164 7.77 19.08 11.27
N THR A 165 7.14 20.25 11.41
CA THR A 165 6.63 20.80 12.67
C THR A 165 5.10 20.72 12.80
N GLY A 166 4.43 19.99 11.90
CA GLY A 166 2.98 19.74 11.95
C GLY A 166 2.10 20.84 11.34
N LYS A 167 2.68 21.88 10.70
CA LYS A 167 1.87 22.89 10.00
C LYS A 167 1.28 22.30 8.72
N VAL A 168 -0.04 22.42 8.51
CA VAL A 168 -0.70 22.06 7.25
C VAL A 168 -0.22 22.96 6.12
N LEU A 169 0.34 22.35 5.08
CA LEU A 169 0.83 23.01 3.86
C LEU A 169 -0.13 22.81 2.68
N MET A 170 -0.82 21.68 2.62
CA MET A 170 -1.80 21.34 1.59
C MET A 170 -2.80 20.34 2.15
N THR A 171 -4.03 20.39 1.63
CA THR A 171 -5.07 19.39 1.87
C THR A 171 -5.67 18.96 0.53
N LEU A 172 -5.76 17.66 0.29
CA LEU A 172 -6.51 17.06 -0.80
C LEU A 172 -7.73 16.35 -0.22
N GLY A 173 -8.84 16.34 -0.96
CA GLY A 173 -10.12 15.84 -0.47
C GLY A 173 -10.89 16.88 0.32
N LYS A 174 -12.10 16.52 0.73
CA LYS A 174 -13.01 17.36 1.51
C LYS A 174 -13.33 16.69 2.83
N GLU A 175 -13.20 17.40 3.93
CA GLU A 175 -13.40 16.87 5.27
C GLU A 175 -14.77 16.18 5.40
N GLY A 176 -14.73 14.89 5.75
CA GLY A 176 -15.94 14.07 5.95
C GLY A 176 -16.79 13.81 4.71
N VAL A 177 -16.34 14.22 3.53
CA VAL A 177 -17.08 14.04 2.28
C VAL A 177 -16.44 12.94 1.45
N LYS A 178 -17.11 11.79 1.37
CA LYS A 178 -16.70 10.72 0.48
C LYS A 178 -17.20 10.94 -0.95
N GLY A 179 -16.45 10.46 -1.93
CA GLY A 179 -16.83 10.51 -3.33
C GLY A 179 -15.76 9.97 -4.26
N ASP A 180 -16.12 9.84 -5.53
CA ASP A 180 -15.27 9.36 -6.63
C ASP A 180 -14.82 10.49 -7.57
N GLY A 181 -15.15 11.73 -7.26
CA GLY A 181 -14.77 12.91 -8.03
C GLY A 181 -13.26 13.20 -7.99
N PRO A 182 -12.81 14.23 -8.76
CA PRO A 182 -11.40 14.60 -8.84
C PRO A 182 -10.88 15.27 -7.54
N ASP A 183 -11.75 15.72 -6.67
CA ASP A 183 -11.45 16.42 -5.41
C ASP A 183 -12.05 15.74 -4.17
N THR A 184 -12.40 14.46 -4.28
CA THR A 184 -12.94 13.64 -3.19
C THR A 184 -12.31 12.26 -3.18
N PHE A 185 -12.33 11.59 -2.02
CA PHE A 185 -11.88 10.22 -1.83
C PHE A 185 -12.95 9.40 -1.11
N ASP A 186 -12.85 8.06 -1.22
CA ASP A 186 -13.56 7.13 -0.33
C ASP A 186 -12.52 6.26 0.39
N GLN A 187 -12.00 6.76 1.51
CA GLN A 187 -11.01 6.12 2.37
C GLN A 187 -9.63 5.94 1.70
N PRO A 188 -8.88 7.05 1.47
CA PRO A 188 -7.55 7.02 0.86
C PRO A 188 -6.56 6.22 1.73
N SER A 189 -5.85 5.27 1.13
CA SER A 189 -5.10 4.24 1.84
C SER A 189 -3.58 4.38 1.78
N GLY A 190 -3.00 4.77 0.66
CA GLY A 190 -1.55 4.93 0.48
C GLY A 190 -1.22 6.22 -0.27
N ILE A 191 0.01 6.71 -0.12
CA ILE A 191 0.49 7.94 -0.75
C ILE A 191 1.92 7.73 -1.23
N ALA A 192 2.22 8.14 -2.47
CA ALA A 192 3.58 8.20 -2.99
C ALA A 192 3.84 9.53 -3.70
N ILE A 193 5.06 10.04 -3.56
CA ILE A 193 5.49 11.30 -4.19
C ILE A 193 6.57 11.00 -5.23
N ALA A 194 6.27 11.30 -6.48
CA ALA A 194 7.19 11.12 -7.58
C ALA A 194 8.39 12.10 -7.52
N PRO A 195 9.50 11.82 -8.22
CA PRO A 195 10.65 12.72 -8.25
C PRO A 195 10.37 14.15 -8.74
N ASN A 196 9.39 14.33 -9.63
CA ASN A 196 8.91 15.62 -10.11
C ASN A 196 7.97 16.34 -9.14
N GLY A 197 7.58 15.67 -8.05
CA GLY A 197 6.67 16.18 -7.03
C GLY A 197 5.20 15.80 -7.26
N ASP A 198 4.85 15.09 -8.34
CA ASP A 198 3.49 14.60 -8.54
C ASP A 198 3.10 13.65 -7.40
N ILE A 199 1.83 13.73 -7.00
CA ILE A 199 1.27 13.05 -5.85
C ILE A 199 0.37 11.91 -6.34
N PHE A 200 0.58 10.72 -5.83
CA PHE A 200 -0.23 9.54 -6.14
C PHE A 200 -0.89 9.03 -4.87
N VAL A 201 -2.19 8.80 -4.93
CA VAL A 201 -2.99 8.33 -3.80
C VAL A 201 -3.76 7.08 -4.22
N THR A 202 -3.61 5.99 -3.48
CA THR A 202 -4.54 4.86 -3.57
C THR A 202 -5.80 5.21 -2.77
N ASP A 203 -6.93 5.09 -3.41
CA ASP A 203 -8.26 5.36 -2.85
C ASP A 203 -9.03 4.04 -2.79
N GLY A 204 -8.65 3.19 -1.84
CA GLY A 204 -8.94 1.76 -1.89
C GLY A 204 -9.42 1.12 -0.58
N HIS A 205 -9.60 1.85 0.52
CA HIS A 205 -10.21 1.28 1.73
C HIS A 205 -11.75 1.33 1.69
N GLY A 206 -12.30 2.21 0.84
CA GLY A 206 -13.74 2.34 0.54
C GLY A 206 -14.13 1.51 -0.69
N LYS A 207 -14.86 2.14 -1.62
CA LYS A 207 -15.42 1.47 -2.82
C LYS A 207 -14.82 1.97 -4.13
N ASN A 208 -13.91 2.93 -4.10
CA ASN A 208 -13.41 3.55 -5.32
C ASN A 208 -12.41 2.65 -6.07
N ASP A 209 -11.61 1.88 -5.35
CA ASP A 209 -10.64 0.92 -5.91
C ASP A 209 -9.81 1.51 -7.06
N ARG A 210 -9.20 2.68 -6.82
CA ARG A 210 -8.48 3.45 -7.85
C ARG A 210 -7.17 4.04 -7.34
N VAL A 211 -6.35 4.51 -8.26
CA VAL A 211 -5.24 5.44 -8.01
C VAL A 211 -5.61 6.81 -8.55
N VAL A 212 -5.33 7.87 -7.80
CA VAL A 212 -5.53 9.26 -8.22
C VAL A 212 -4.20 9.98 -8.25
N LYS A 213 -3.91 10.66 -9.37
CA LYS A 213 -2.71 11.45 -9.57
C LYS A 213 -3.01 12.94 -9.53
N PHE A 214 -2.23 13.68 -8.74
CA PHE A 214 -2.25 15.13 -8.67
C PHE A 214 -0.87 15.71 -9.02
N SER A 215 -0.84 16.95 -9.49
CA SER A 215 0.41 17.70 -9.60
C SER A 215 0.99 18.03 -8.22
N LYS A 216 2.24 18.44 -8.17
CA LYS A 216 2.91 18.92 -6.95
C LYS A 216 2.15 20.06 -6.23
N ASP A 217 1.29 20.78 -6.96
CA ASP A 217 0.47 21.88 -6.44
C ASP A 217 -0.96 21.44 -6.07
N GLY A 218 -1.23 20.13 -6.04
CA GLY A 218 -2.52 19.54 -5.65
C GLY A 218 -3.61 19.62 -6.72
N LYS A 219 -3.28 19.92 -7.98
CA LYS A 219 -4.26 19.91 -9.08
C LYS A 219 -4.43 18.50 -9.62
N PHE A 220 -5.66 18.04 -9.75
CA PHE A 220 -5.97 16.75 -10.37
C PHE A 220 -5.36 16.65 -11.78
N ILE A 221 -4.72 15.52 -12.06
CA ILE A 221 -4.14 15.20 -13.37
C ILE A 221 -4.91 14.03 -14.00
N ASN A 222 -4.96 12.89 -13.31
CA ASN A 222 -5.50 11.63 -13.85
C ASN A 222 -5.98 10.72 -12.73
N THR A 223 -6.78 9.72 -13.09
CA THR A 223 -7.15 8.60 -12.24
C THR A 223 -7.28 7.33 -13.08
N TRP A 224 -6.94 6.17 -12.50
CA TRP A 224 -7.13 4.87 -13.14
C TRP A 224 -7.48 3.80 -12.12
N GLY A 225 -8.04 2.72 -12.63
CA GLY A 225 -8.52 1.60 -11.84
C GLY A 225 -9.99 1.73 -11.44
N HIS A 226 -10.57 0.61 -11.12
CA HIS A 226 -11.90 0.41 -10.58
C HIS A 226 -11.96 -0.99 -9.97
N HIS A 227 -13.05 -1.31 -9.28
CA HIS A 227 -13.20 -2.62 -8.65
C HIS A 227 -13.14 -3.76 -9.67
N GLY A 228 -12.29 -4.75 -9.41
CA GLY A 228 -12.13 -5.93 -10.24
C GLY A 228 -10.82 -6.67 -10.02
N SER A 229 -10.56 -7.69 -10.86
CA SER A 229 -9.37 -8.56 -10.75
C SER A 229 -8.54 -8.65 -12.03
N GLY A 230 -8.94 -7.97 -13.11
CA GLY A 230 -8.19 -7.87 -14.35
C GLY A 230 -6.95 -6.97 -14.24
N PRO A 231 -6.12 -6.88 -15.29
CA PRO A 231 -5.01 -5.93 -15.36
C PRO A 231 -5.51 -4.49 -15.24
N GLY A 232 -4.97 -3.72 -14.27
CA GLY A 232 -5.38 -2.35 -14.03
C GLY A 232 -6.67 -2.17 -13.21
N GLU A 233 -7.37 -3.26 -12.90
CA GLU A 233 -8.46 -3.28 -11.92
C GLU A 233 -7.91 -3.56 -10.53
N PHE A 234 -8.62 -3.14 -9.48
CA PHE A 234 -8.18 -3.31 -8.10
C PHE A 234 -9.29 -3.87 -7.21
N ASP A 235 -8.87 -4.54 -6.14
CA ASP A 235 -9.71 -4.85 -4.99
C ASP A 235 -8.90 -4.49 -3.74
N GLN A 236 -9.27 -3.37 -3.15
CA GLN A 236 -8.62 -2.78 -1.99
C GLN A 236 -7.13 -2.45 -2.23
N PRO A 237 -6.80 -1.53 -3.18
CA PRO A 237 -5.43 -1.01 -3.33
C PRO A 237 -5.02 -0.32 -2.04
N HIS A 238 -4.12 -0.98 -1.28
CA HIS A 238 -3.87 -0.66 0.13
C HIS A 238 -2.66 0.23 0.35
N ASP A 239 -1.69 0.15 -0.56
CA ASP A 239 -0.48 0.96 -0.50
C ASP A 239 0.08 1.20 -1.89
N ILE A 240 0.97 2.19 -2.00
CA ILE A 240 1.58 2.61 -3.25
C ILE A 240 2.99 3.10 -3.01
N SER A 241 3.91 2.74 -3.89
CA SER A 241 5.27 3.26 -3.88
C SER A 241 5.73 3.61 -5.28
N ILE A 242 6.62 4.60 -5.38
CA ILE A 242 7.27 4.99 -6.64
C ILE A 242 8.77 4.91 -6.46
N GLY A 243 9.44 4.19 -7.33
CA GLY A 243 10.89 4.03 -7.19
C GLY A 243 11.50 3.14 -8.26
N GLY A 244 12.70 2.69 -7.93
CA GLY A 244 13.53 1.92 -8.82
C GLY A 244 14.09 2.74 -9.98
N SER A 245 14.83 2.07 -10.86
CA SER A 245 15.51 2.69 -12.01
C SER A 245 14.58 3.35 -13.02
N HIS A 246 13.30 2.94 -13.07
CA HIS A 246 12.30 3.45 -14.01
C HIS A 246 11.28 4.40 -13.38
N ASN A 247 11.31 4.62 -12.06
CA ASN A 247 10.30 5.36 -11.31
C ASN A 247 8.87 4.89 -11.62
N TYR A 248 8.68 3.57 -11.73
CA TYR A 248 7.35 2.98 -11.90
C TYR A 248 6.52 3.09 -10.63
N VAL A 249 5.21 2.98 -10.80
CA VAL A 249 4.21 2.99 -9.73
C VAL A 249 3.88 1.55 -9.37
N TYR A 250 4.13 1.17 -8.12
CA TYR A 250 3.86 -0.16 -7.57
C TYR A 250 2.69 -0.06 -6.60
N VAL A 251 1.63 -0.81 -6.87
CA VAL A 251 0.40 -0.79 -6.06
C VAL A 251 0.21 -2.14 -5.36
N ALA A 252 0.07 -2.10 -4.05
CA ALA A 252 -0.33 -3.25 -3.24
C ALA A 252 -1.84 -3.51 -3.43
N ASP A 253 -2.20 -4.32 -4.40
CA ASP A 253 -3.58 -4.73 -4.71
C ASP A 253 -3.98 -5.89 -3.80
N ARG A 254 -4.33 -5.53 -2.54
CA ARG A 254 -4.32 -6.43 -1.40
C ARG A 254 -5.31 -7.58 -1.53
N SER A 255 -6.57 -7.31 -1.81
CA SER A 255 -7.59 -8.36 -1.86
C SER A 255 -7.44 -9.26 -3.09
N ASN A 256 -6.79 -8.78 -4.15
CA ASN A 256 -6.38 -9.58 -5.30
C ASN A 256 -5.07 -10.36 -5.07
N SER A 257 -4.43 -10.20 -3.89
CA SER A 257 -3.17 -10.88 -3.52
C SER A 257 -2.09 -10.71 -4.60
N ARG A 258 -1.80 -9.45 -4.99
CA ARG A 258 -0.80 -9.13 -6.01
C ARG A 258 -0.23 -7.73 -5.84
N VAL A 259 0.98 -7.52 -6.35
CA VAL A 259 1.52 -6.19 -6.63
C VAL A 259 1.30 -5.90 -8.11
N GLN A 260 0.70 -4.78 -8.46
CA GLN A 260 0.59 -4.31 -9.84
C GLN A 260 1.56 -3.17 -10.10
N VAL A 261 2.17 -3.17 -11.28
CA VAL A 261 3.15 -2.16 -11.72
C VAL A 261 2.60 -1.38 -12.89
N PHE A 262 2.75 -0.07 -12.83
CA PHE A 262 2.28 0.88 -13.84
C PHE A 262 3.39 1.88 -14.17
N ASP A 263 3.31 2.51 -15.34
CA ASP A 263 4.00 3.77 -15.53
C ASP A 263 3.29 4.92 -14.75
N GLN A 264 3.88 6.11 -14.77
CA GLN A 264 3.31 7.24 -14.03
C GLN A 264 2.05 7.85 -14.66
N ASP A 265 1.66 7.40 -15.85
CA ASP A 265 0.41 7.81 -16.52
C ASP A 265 -0.71 6.77 -16.33
N GLY A 266 -0.44 5.72 -15.56
CA GLY A 266 -1.42 4.68 -15.21
C GLY A 266 -1.50 3.53 -16.21
N LYS A 267 -0.57 3.43 -17.17
CA LYS A 267 -0.52 2.30 -18.09
C LYS A 267 0.01 1.07 -17.37
N PHE A 268 -0.77 0.00 -17.36
CA PHE A 268 -0.40 -1.29 -16.79
C PHE A 268 0.83 -1.89 -17.47
N ILE A 269 1.76 -2.42 -16.65
CA ILE A 269 2.99 -3.07 -17.11
C ILE A 269 2.96 -4.56 -16.78
N VAL A 270 2.81 -4.91 -15.51
CA VAL A 270 2.84 -6.30 -15.02
C VAL A 270 2.12 -6.43 -13.67
N ALA A 271 1.70 -7.65 -13.34
CA ALA A 271 1.21 -8.00 -12.01
C ALA A 271 2.00 -9.20 -11.45
N TRP A 272 2.39 -9.10 -10.17
CA TRP A 272 3.17 -10.11 -9.46
C TRP A 272 2.37 -10.70 -8.31
N LYS A 273 2.08 -12.00 -8.37
CA LYS A 273 1.31 -12.73 -7.35
C LYS A 273 2.17 -13.42 -6.29
N GLN A 274 3.47 -13.55 -6.53
CA GLN A 274 4.40 -14.29 -5.68
C GLN A 274 4.70 -13.64 -4.32
N PHE A 275 4.26 -12.41 -4.11
CA PHE A 275 4.50 -11.65 -2.88
C PHE A 275 3.43 -11.85 -1.80
N GLY A 276 2.43 -12.69 -2.03
CA GLY A 276 1.34 -12.95 -1.09
C GLY A 276 0.23 -11.89 -1.16
N ARG A 277 -0.32 -11.51 -0.01
CA ARG A 277 -1.41 -10.52 0.16
C ARG A 277 -0.83 -9.18 0.64
N PRO A 278 -0.38 -8.31 -0.28
CA PRO A 278 0.43 -7.16 0.07
C PRO A 278 -0.36 -6.09 0.84
N SER A 279 0.13 -5.72 2.02
CA SER A 279 -0.38 -4.58 2.80
C SER A 279 0.45 -3.32 2.61
N ALA A 280 1.76 -3.47 2.39
CA ALA A 280 2.63 -2.38 1.98
C ALA A 280 3.65 -2.82 0.94
N VAL A 281 4.10 -1.84 0.16
CA VAL A 281 5.14 -1.98 -0.86
C VAL A 281 6.11 -0.82 -0.74
N TYR A 282 7.42 -1.13 -0.72
CA TYR A 282 8.49 -0.15 -0.70
C TYR A 282 9.60 -0.53 -1.68
N ILE A 283 10.10 0.43 -2.45
CA ILE A 283 11.17 0.25 -3.40
C ILE A 283 12.38 1.08 -2.97
N ALA A 284 13.49 0.39 -2.69
CA ALA A 284 14.76 1.04 -2.40
C ALA A 284 15.45 1.56 -3.68
N LYS A 285 16.44 2.43 -3.52
CA LYS A 285 17.18 3.05 -4.63
C LYS A 285 17.93 2.05 -5.53
N ASP A 286 18.26 0.86 -4.99
CA ASP A 286 18.97 -0.22 -5.67
C ASP A 286 18.04 -1.22 -6.39
N ASP A 287 16.77 -0.86 -6.56
CA ASP A 287 15.70 -1.71 -7.10
C ASP A 287 15.32 -2.89 -6.19
N THR A 288 15.72 -2.90 -4.92
CA THR A 288 15.20 -3.88 -3.97
C THR A 288 13.74 -3.54 -3.66
N LEU A 289 12.87 -4.53 -3.84
CA LEU A 289 11.44 -4.47 -3.53
C LEU A 289 11.19 -5.16 -2.19
N TYR A 290 10.55 -4.45 -1.28
CA TYR A 290 10.06 -4.97 -0.01
C TYR A 290 8.53 -4.98 -0.05
N VAL A 291 7.94 -6.13 0.29
CA VAL A 291 6.47 -6.29 0.34
C VAL A 291 6.09 -6.92 1.67
N SER A 292 5.23 -6.27 2.44
CA SER A 292 4.69 -6.86 3.65
C SER A 292 3.35 -7.53 3.36
N ASP A 293 3.22 -8.77 3.80
CA ASP A 293 1.96 -9.49 3.89
C ASP A 293 1.55 -9.54 5.36
N SER A 294 0.50 -8.81 5.72
CA SER A 294 0.05 -8.70 7.10
C SER A 294 -1.12 -9.63 7.44
N GLN A 295 -1.71 -10.33 6.47
CA GLN A 295 -3.00 -10.98 6.64
C GLN A 295 -3.06 -12.43 6.18
N SER A 296 -2.09 -12.96 5.42
CA SER A 296 -2.13 -14.35 4.96
C SER A 296 -2.15 -15.31 6.14
N ASN A 297 -3.04 -16.30 6.06
CA ASN A 297 -3.22 -17.38 7.02
C ASN A 297 -3.89 -18.59 6.33
N SER A 298 -4.29 -19.61 7.09
CA SER A 298 -4.93 -20.82 6.55
C SER A 298 -6.27 -20.56 5.84
N MET A 299 -6.96 -19.45 6.15
CA MET A 299 -8.26 -19.08 5.58
C MET A 299 -8.15 -17.96 4.54
N VAL A 300 -7.26 -17.01 4.78
CA VAL A 300 -7.06 -15.84 3.92
C VAL A 300 -5.77 -16.00 3.16
N ASN A 301 -5.84 -16.10 1.83
CA ASN A 301 -4.71 -16.33 0.93
C ASN A 301 -3.90 -17.59 1.28
N PRO A 302 -4.53 -18.79 1.36
CA PRO A 302 -3.88 -20.01 1.80
C PRO A 302 -2.70 -20.38 0.88
N GLY A 303 -1.65 -20.91 1.48
CA GLY A 303 -0.39 -21.25 0.79
C GLY A 303 0.68 -20.15 0.82
N TYR A 304 0.35 -18.97 1.35
CA TYR A 304 1.29 -17.89 1.65
C TYR A 304 1.43 -17.69 3.16
N LEU A 305 2.59 -17.16 3.55
CA LEU A 305 2.91 -16.87 4.94
C LEU A 305 2.89 -15.35 5.17
N ARG A 306 2.39 -14.95 6.34
CA ARG A 306 2.48 -13.58 6.82
C ARG A 306 3.94 -13.22 7.14
N GLY A 307 4.39 -12.06 6.69
CA GLY A 307 5.77 -11.59 6.86
C GLY A 307 6.19 -10.56 5.83
N ILE A 308 7.50 -10.40 5.64
CA ILE A 308 8.07 -9.46 4.66
C ILE A 308 8.83 -10.25 3.61
N THR A 309 8.39 -10.14 2.37
CA THR A 309 9.08 -10.71 1.21
C THR A 309 9.99 -9.65 0.59
N VAL A 310 11.25 -10.00 0.37
CA VAL A 310 12.24 -9.16 -0.30
C VAL A 310 12.49 -9.71 -1.70
N GLY A 311 12.47 -8.84 -2.69
CA GLY A 311 12.64 -9.21 -4.08
C GLY A 311 13.21 -8.08 -4.93
N SER A 312 13.01 -8.16 -6.24
CA SER A 312 13.48 -7.19 -7.22
C SER A 312 12.32 -6.41 -7.83
N ALA A 313 12.43 -5.08 -7.85
CA ALA A 313 11.50 -4.20 -8.53
C ALA A 313 11.62 -4.24 -10.06
N LYS A 314 12.68 -4.88 -10.61
CA LYS A 314 12.90 -5.00 -12.06
C LYS A 314 12.04 -6.08 -12.70
N ASP A 315 11.94 -7.22 -12.03
CA ASP A 315 11.34 -8.43 -12.61
C ASP A 315 10.46 -9.24 -11.66
N GLY A 316 10.31 -8.78 -10.40
CA GLY A 316 9.52 -9.47 -9.37
C GLY A 316 10.19 -10.74 -8.83
N SER A 317 11.46 -11.01 -9.12
CA SER A 317 12.17 -12.17 -8.56
C SER A 317 12.27 -12.07 -7.04
N LEU A 318 12.18 -13.22 -6.35
CA LEU A 318 12.22 -13.31 -4.89
C LEU A 318 13.63 -13.56 -4.41
N ALA A 319 14.05 -12.90 -3.32
CA ALA A 319 15.41 -13.01 -2.77
C ALA A 319 15.44 -13.48 -1.31
N ALA A 320 14.48 -13.06 -0.49
CA ALA A 320 14.43 -13.40 0.94
C ALA A 320 13.00 -13.32 1.49
N PHE A 321 12.77 -14.00 2.62
CA PHE A 321 11.53 -13.89 3.37
C PHE A 321 11.82 -13.79 4.86
N ILE A 322 11.21 -12.79 5.50
CA ILE A 322 11.25 -12.59 6.95
C ILE A 322 9.89 -12.98 7.49
N PRO A 323 9.73 -14.14 8.13
CA PRO A 323 8.45 -14.55 8.68
C PRO A 323 8.00 -13.59 9.80
N ASP A 324 6.69 -13.38 9.93
CA ASP A 324 6.15 -12.67 11.07
C ASP A 324 6.51 -13.43 12.36
N PRO A 325 7.11 -12.78 13.37
CA PRO A 325 7.43 -13.44 14.63
C PRO A 325 6.21 -14.03 15.36
N ASP A 326 5.02 -13.48 15.11
CA ASP A 326 3.76 -13.96 15.70
C ASP A 326 2.98 -14.89 14.74
N LEU A 327 3.64 -15.51 13.78
CA LEU A 327 3.03 -16.37 12.76
C LEU A 327 2.16 -17.49 13.34
N ALA A 328 2.57 -18.07 14.47
CA ALA A 328 1.79 -19.12 15.16
C ALA A 328 0.39 -18.64 15.61
N GLN A 329 0.17 -17.33 15.71
CA GLN A 329 -1.11 -16.72 16.08
C GLN A 329 -1.91 -16.22 14.86
N ALA A 330 -1.40 -16.40 13.64
CA ALA A 330 -2.01 -15.88 12.43
C ALA A 330 -3.44 -16.39 12.19
N ASP A 331 -3.71 -17.64 12.56
CA ASP A 331 -5.04 -18.25 12.41
C ASP A 331 -5.99 -17.87 13.56
N VAL A 332 -5.46 -17.55 14.73
CA VAL A 332 -6.24 -17.19 15.93
C VAL A 332 -6.59 -15.71 15.91
N ASN A 333 -5.61 -14.88 15.60
CA ASN A 333 -5.78 -13.44 15.51
C ASN A 333 -5.87 -13.06 14.02
N ARG A 334 -7.05 -12.67 13.58
CA ARG A 334 -7.25 -12.07 12.23
C ARG A 334 -6.49 -10.75 12.06
N ILE A 335 -5.71 -10.35 13.06
CA ILE A 335 -5.10 -9.07 13.21
C ILE A 335 -3.69 -9.12 12.66
N SER A 336 -3.48 -8.23 11.76
CA SER A 336 -2.34 -8.09 10.88
C SER A 336 -1.01 -7.88 11.60
N GLY A 337 0.04 -8.48 11.07
CA GLY A 337 1.42 -8.10 11.31
C GLY A 337 1.78 -6.74 10.68
N ALA A 338 2.91 -6.66 10.02
CA ALA A 338 3.40 -5.43 9.39
C ALA A 338 2.43 -4.92 8.32
N SER A 339 1.75 -3.81 8.60
CA SER A 339 0.89 -3.12 7.64
C SER A 339 1.63 -2.05 6.85
N GLY A 340 2.73 -1.51 7.39
CA GLY A 340 3.63 -0.56 6.75
C GLY A 340 5.08 -0.98 6.84
N ILE A 341 5.88 -0.72 5.83
CA ILE A 341 7.31 -1.00 5.80
C ILE A 341 8.09 0.10 5.10
N VAL A 342 9.33 0.30 5.54
CA VAL A 342 10.33 1.11 4.87
C VAL A 342 11.71 0.50 5.14
N ALA A 343 12.68 0.74 4.25
CA ALA A 343 14.06 0.32 4.47
C ALA A 343 15.03 1.49 4.26
N ASP A 344 16.09 1.54 5.07
CA ASP A 344 17.18 2.49 4.88
C ASP A 344 18.17 2.02 3.78
N ASP A 345 19.10 2.90 3.41
CA ASP A 345 20.14 2.61 2.38
C ASP A 345 21.11 1.46 2.78
N LYS A 346 21.05 0.99 4.04
CA LYS A 346 21.80 -0.18 4.53
C LYS A 346 20.98 -1.46 4.52
N GLY A 347 19.70 -1.35 4.12
CA GLY A 347 18.74 -2.43 4.13
C GLY A 347 18.22 -2.75 5.53
N THR A 348 18.31 -1.83 6.50
CA THR A 348 17.58 -1.94 7.77
C THR A 348 16.11 -1.69 7.50
N ILE A 349 15.25 -2.63 7.88
CA ILE A 349 13.81 -2.54 7.67
C ILE A 349 13.13 -2.07 8.94
N TYR A 350 12.18 -1.15 8.80
CA TYR A 350 11.27 -0.71 9.85
C TYR A 350 9.85 -1.11 9.45
N ALA A 351 9.19 -1.88 10.31
CA ALA A 351 7.88 -2.47 10.05
C ALA A 351 6.88 -2.06 11.12
N ALA A 352 5.77 -1.49 10.69
CA ALA A 352 4.70 -0.99 11.55
C ALA A 352 3.60 -2.05 11.69
N ASP A 353 3.43 -2.61 12.89
CA ASP A 353 2.47 -3.67 13.16
C ASP A 353 1.17 -3.12 13.74
N VAL A 354 0.06 -3.44 13.10
CA VAL A 354 -1.27 -3.05 13.57
C VAL A 354 -1.68 -3.89 14.79
N GLY A 355 -1.72 -5.21 14.65
CA GLY A 355 -2.21 -6.09 15.70
C GLY A 355 -1.30 -6.17 16.92
N PRO A 356 -0.01 -6.47 16.75
CA PRO A 356 0.92 -6.55 17.87
C PRO A 356 1.27 -5.21 18.52
N HIS A 357 0.82 -4.08 17.94
CA HIS A 357 1.09 -2.72 18.44
C HIS A 357 2.58 -2.47 18.63
N ARG A 358 3.39 -2.67 17.58
CA ARG A 358 4.86 -2.55 17.64
C ARG A 358 5.43 -1.91 16.40
N LEU A 359 6.52 -1.16 16.59
CA LEU A 359 7.43 -0.82 15.51
C LEU A 359 8.62 -1.78 15.59
N ARG A 360 8.82 -2.59 14.57
CA ARG A 360 9.91 -3.56 14.49
C ARG A 360 11.05 -3.04 13.64
N LYS A 361 12.27 -3.33 14.06
CA LYS A 361 13.49 -3.04 13.34
C LYS A 361 14.20 -4.34 13.00
N TYR A 362 14.46 -4.57 11.72
CA TYR A 362 15.24 -5.73 11.27
C TYR A 362 16.54 -5.26 10.64
N VAL A 363 17.64 -5.92 10.98
CA VAL A 363 18.96 -5.64 10.41
C VAL A 363 19.50 -6.87 9.70
N LYS A 364 20.23 -6.66 8.58
CA LYS A 364 20.88 -7.76 7.87
C LYS A 364 21.94 -8.43 8.76
N ILE A 365 21.97 -9.76 8.75
CA ILE A 365 23.03 -10.56 9.34
C ILE A 365 24.21 -10.53 8.35
N LYS A 366 25.39 -10.21 8.86
CA LYS A 366 26.63 -10.20 8.05
C LYS A 366 27.06 -11.61 7.68
#